data_e3e3ccaf5a95b12d45e19843e9cb88d3
#
_entry.id   e3e3ccaf5a95b12d45e19843e9cb88d3
#
_cell.length_a   1.000
_cell.length_b   1.000
_cell.length_c   1.000
_cell.angle_alpha   90.00
_cell.angle_beta   90.00
_cell.angle_gamma   90.00
#
_symmetry.space_group_name_H-M   'P 1'
#
loop_
_entity.id
_entity.type
_entity.pdbx_description
1 polymer ?
#
loop_
_entity_poly.entity_id
_entity_poly.type
_entity_poly.pdbx_seq_one_letter_code
_entity_poly.pdbx_strand_id
1 'polypeptide(L)'
;MSGTRVLINGIDLYHEVHGTGRPLVVLHGGVLNAETCFGAMIPRLAEAHRVIAVDLQGHGHTADTDRPVTLANFAADVVGLLDHLGIDRADLFGFSLGSLVSIEMAVTYPARVGRLVLASGHIRADGYHPEIQDPAQTSPLLPTEVDFEAMRVAYEAVAPDPEHFFPFLEKLQPVVSEFVGWSDAAIGGIGGPTLLIVGDQDFVRLEHAALMLELFPDAKLAVLPGTTHMQVIRRTEALLALVEPFLDGRP
;
A
#
# COMPACT_ATOMS: atom_id res chain seq x y z
N MET A 1 -6.12 14.44 -14.86
CA MET A 1 -4.82 14.96 -15.39
C MET A 1 -4.08 13.75 -15.95
N SER A 2 -3.28 13.91 -16.99
CA SER A 2 -2.49 12.79 -17.53
C SER A 2 -1.32 12.52 -16.58
N GLY A 3 -1.09 11.25 -16.24
CA GLY A 3 0.07 10.86 -15.43
C GLY A 3 1.39 11.15 -16.12
N THR A 4 2.45 11.15 -15.35
CA THR A 4 3.82 11.46 -15.79
C THR A 4 4.71 10.28 -15.49
N ARG A 5 5.70 10.01 -16.35
CA ARG A 5 6.76 9.02 -16.10
C ARG A 5 8.06 9.74 -15.81
N VAL A 6 8.85 9.14 -14.92
CA VAL A 6 10.18 9.65 -14.57
C VAL A 6 11.13 8.48 -14.31
N LEU A 7 12.35 8.59 -14.79
CA LEU A 7 13.36 7.56 -14.55
C LEU A 7 13.89 7.65 -13.11
N ILE A 8 13.53 6.67 -12.29
CA ILE A 8 13.93 6.53 -10.89
C ILE A 8 14.59 5.16 -10.70
N ASN A 9 15.81 5.09 -10.22
CA ASN A 9 16.54 3.85 -9.92
C ASN A 9 16.50 2.81 -11.08
N GLY A 10 16.50 3.29 -12.33
CA GLY A 10 16.47 2.44 -13.53
C GLY A 10 15.05 2.01 -13.96
N ILE A 11 14.00 2.52 -13.33
CA ILE A 11 12.60 2.27 -13.67
C ILE A 11 11.97 3.54 -14.22
N ASP A 12 11.20 3.42 -15.30
CA ASP A 12 10.35 4.49 -15.82
C ASP A 12 9.04 4.53 -15.02
N LEU A 13 9.13 5.16 -13.83
CA LEU A 13 8.09 5.14 -12.79
C LEU A 13 6.93 6.08 -13.16
N TYR A 14 5.73 5.53 -13.25
CA TYR A 14 4.50 6.30 -13.46
C TYR A 14 3.96 6.86 -12.15
N HIS A 15 3.55 8.11 -12.20
CA HIS A 15 2.87 8.76 -11.08
C HIS A 15 1.92 9.84 -11.57
N GLU A 16 0.97 10.18 -10.71
CA GLU A 16 0.08 11.32 -10.88
C GLU A 16 0.17 12.23 -9.64
N VAL A 17 -0.02 13.54 -9.86
CA VAL A 17 -0.06 14.53 -8.77
C VAL A 17 -1.38 15.28 -8.83
N HIS A 18 -2.14 15.25 -7.74
CA HIS A 18 -3.45 15.88 -7.62
C HIS A 18 -3.47 16.82 -6.42
N GLY A 19 -4.09 17.99 -6.58
CA GLY A 19 -4.23 18.98 -5.51
C GLY A 19 -2.93 19.67 -5.12
N THR A 20 -3.01 20.37 -4.00
CA THR A 20 -1.91 21.15 -3.40
C THR A 20 -1.96 20.98 -1.88
N GLY A 21 -0.92 21.40 -1.17
CA GLY A 21 -0.88 21.29 0.29
C GLY A 21 0.15 20.29 0.76
N ARG A 22 -0.11 19.65 1.93
CA ARG A 22 0.83 18.70 2.51
C ARG A 22 0.94 17.45 1.63
N PRO A 23 2.18 16.99 1.31
CA PRO A 23 2.36 15.81 0.48
C PRO A 23 1.78 14.55 1.12
N LEU A 24 0.99 13.80 0.34
CA LEU A 24 0.43 12.49 0.67
C LEU A 24 0.73 11.53 -0.48
N VAL A 25 1.54 10.51 -0.23
CA VAL A 25 1.74 9.43 -1.19
C VAL A 25 0.71 8.34 -0.95
N VAL A 26 0.03 7.89 -2.00
CA VAL A 26 -0.88 6.75 -1.97
C VAL A 26 -0.24 5.56 -2.67
N LEU A 27 -0.20 4.39 -1.99
CA LEU A 27 0.49 3.17 -2.41
C LEU A 27 -0.49 1.99 -2.45
N HIS A 28 -0.70 1.46 -3.63
CA HIS A 28 -1.70 0.42 -3.92
C HIS A 28 -1.29 -0.98 -3.42
N GLY A 29 -2.24 -1.90 -3.41
CA GLY A 29 -2.03 -3.33 -3.13
C GLY A 29 -1.33 -4.08 -4.27
N GLY A 30 -0.87 -5.30 -4.00
CA GLY A 30 -0.27 -6.16 -5.01
C GLY A 30 -1.21 -6.41 -6.19
N VAL A 31 -0.68 -6.44 -7.40
CA VAL A 31 -1.38 -6.59 -8.70
C VAL A 31 -2.51 -5.60 -8.97
N LEU A 32 -2.62 -4.56 -8.16
CA LEU A 32 -3.52 -3.41 -8.36
C LEU A 32 -2.70 -2.22 -8.89
N ASN A 33 -3.33 -1.07 -9.03
CA ASN A 33 -2.69 0.20 -9.35
C ASN A 33 -3.31 1.34 -8.53
N ALA A 34 -2.75 2.53 -8.64
CA ALA A 34 -3.19 3.68 -7.87
C ALA A 34 -4.66 4.05 -8.16
N GLU A 35 -5.08 3.99 -9.42
CA GLU A 35 -6.46 4.30 -9.83
C GLU A 35 -7.45 3.29 -9.26
N THR A 36 -7.17 1.98 -9.33
CA THR A 36 -8.08 0.94 -8.82
C THR A 36 -8.22 0.96 -7.31
N CYS A 37 -7.16 1.38 -6.58
CA CYS A 37 -7.21 1.47 -5.12
C CYS A 37 -7.75 2.82 -4.64
N PHE A 38 -7.33 3.92 -5.24
CA PHE A 38 -7.51 5.26 -4.67
C PHE A 38 -8.28 6.21 -5.57
N GLY A 39 -8.60 5.85 -6.82
CA GLY A 39 -9.24 6.73 -7.79
C GLY A 39 -10.51 7.40 -7.24
N ALA A 40 -11.34 6.66 -6.50
CA ALA A 40 -12.54 7.20 -5.87
C ALA A 40 -12.26 8.13 -4.67
N MET A 41 -11.07 8.02 -4.02
CA MET A 41 -10.69 8.82 -2.85
C MET A 41 -9.84 10.04 -3.22
N ILE A 42 -9.04 9.96 -4.28
CA ILE A 42 -8.12 11.01 -4.71
C ILE A 42 -8.79 12.39 -4.82
N PRO A 43 -9.98 12.55 -5.44
CA PRO A 43 -10.62 13.87 -5.55
C PRO A 43 -10.84 14.55 -4.21
N ARG A 44 -11.28 13.81 -3.20
CA ARG A 44 -11.53 14.31 -1.85
C ARG A 44 -10.22 14.59 -1.11
N LEU A 45 -9.26 13.68 -1.15
CA LEU A 45 -7.94 13.86 -0.52
C LEU A 45 -7.19 15.06 -1.12
N ALA A 46 -7.35 15.29 -2.42
CA ALA A 46 -6.72 16.39 -3.14
C ALA A 46 -7.29 17.79 -2.81
N GLU A 47 -8.42 17.87 -2.10
CA GLU A 47 -8.95 19.16 -1.61
C GLU A 47 -8.02 19.79 -0.55
N ALA A 48 -7.31 18.94 0.26
CA ALA A 48 -6.45 19.41 1.35
C ALA A 48 -4.97 18.99 1.20
N HIS A 49 -4.69 18.04 0.31
CA HIS A 49 -3.35 17.44 0.17
C HIS A 49 -2.84 17.54 -1.26
N ARG A 50 -1.50 17.56 -1.40
CA ARG A 50 -0.83 17.23 -2.65
C ARG A 50 -0.69 15.70 -2.71
N VAL A 51 -1.66 15.04 -3.34
CA VAL A 51 -1.69 13.58 -3.45
C VAL A 51 -0.76 13.14 -4.57
N ILE A 52 0.18 12.27 -4.26
CA ILE A 52 1.08 11.60 -5.21
C ILE A 52 0.64 10.16 -5.31
N ALA A 53 -0.01 9.80 -6.42
CA ALA A 53 -0.45 8.45 -6.72
C ALA A 53 0.61 7.74 -7.56
N VAL A 54 1.13 6.61 -7.07
CA VAL A 54 2.29 5.93 -7.67
C VAL A 54 1.89 4.53 -8.10
N ASP A 55 2.22 4.17 -9.34
CA ASP A 55 2.20 2.77 -9.78
C ASP A 55 3.59 2.17 -9.56
N LEU A 56 3.71 1.21 -8.64
CA LEU A 56 4.97 0.56 -8.29
C LEU A 56 5.49 -0.30 -9.47
N GLN A 57 6.79 -0.65 -9.48
CA GLN A 57 7.37 -1.54 -10.51
C GLN A 57 6.47 -2.74 -10.80
N GLY A 58 6.20 -3.00 -12.07
CA GLY A 58 5.40 -4.13 -12.53
C GLY A 58 3.89 -3.97 -12.29
N HIS A 59 3.43 -2.80 -11.83
CA HIS A 59 2.01 -2.55 -11.59
C HIS A 59 1.52 -1.38 -12.45
N GLY A 60 0.25 -1.45 -12.83
CA GLY A 60 -0.41 -0.38 -13.55
C GLY A 60 0.37 0.07 -14.78
N HIS A 61 0.67 1.37 -14.84
CA HIS A 61 1.40 1.97 -15.97
C HIS A 61 2.93 1.83 -15.87
N THR A 62 3.49 1.32 -14.76
CA THR A 62 4.93 1.13 -14.57
C THR A 62 5.34 -0.28 -14.99
N ALA A 63 6.19 -0.39 -16.02
CA ALA A 63 6.69 -1.67 -16.49
C ALA A 63 7.46 -2.43 -15.41
N ASP A 64 7.40 -3.75 -15.45
CA ASP A 64 8.39 -4.58 -14.77
C ASP A 64 9.73 -4.55 -15.53
N THR A 65 10.81 -4.83 -14.82
CA THR A 65 12.18 -4.90 -15.35
C THR A 65 12.87 -6.13 -14.77
N ASP A 66 14.08 -6.46 -15.23
CA ASP A 66 14.87 -7.58 -14.68
C ASP A 66 15.28 -7.38 -13.21
N ARG A 67 15.09 -6.17 -12.67
CA ARG A 67 15.39 -5.86 -11.27
C ARG A 67 14.51 -6.69 -10.32
N PRO A 68 15.06 -7.23 -9.21
CA PRO A 68 14.27 -7.94 -8.22
C PRO A 68 13.14 -7.07 -7.66
N VAL A 69 11.96 -7.67 -7.48
CA VAL A 69 10.82 -7.07 -6.78
C VAL A 69 11.00 -7.31 -5.29
N THR A 70 11.23 -6.24 -4.53
CA THR A 70 11.41 -6.28 -3.07
C THR A 70 10.81 -5.05 -2.42
N LEU A 71 10.44 -5.13 -1.14
CA LEU A 71 9.96 -3.97 -0.38
C LEU A 71 10.99 -2.84 -0.34
N ALA A 72 12.28 -3.20 -0.18
CA ALA A 72 13.38 -2.23 -0.17
C ALA A 72 13.49 -1.46 -1.51
N ASN A 73 13.34 -2.16 -2.64
CA ASN A 73 13.36 -1.52 -3.95
C ASN A 73 12.15 -0.62 -4.16
N PHE A 74 10.95 -1.06 -3.81
CA PHE A 74 9.75 -0.23 -3.87
C PHE A 74 9.87 1.02 -2.99
N ALA A 75 10.36 0.87 -1.75
CA ALA A 75 10.57 1.99 -0.84
C ALA A 75 11.59 2.99 -1.40
N ALA A 76 12.72 2.51 -1.94
CA ALA A 76 13.74 3.35 -2.57
C ALA A 76 13.22 4.11 -3.79
N ASP A 77 12.32 3.51 -4.58
CA ASP A 77 11.71 4.17 -5.74
C ASP A 77 10.79 5.31 -5.31
N VAL A 78 9.97 5.09 -4.28
CA VAL A 78 9.11 6.15 -3.73
C VAL A 78 9.95 7.29 -3.15
N VAL A 79 11.05 6.99 -2.45
CA VAL A 79 11.99 8.01 -1.96
C VAL A 79 12.62 8.77 -3.12
N GLY A 80 13.08 8.08 -4.16
CA GLY A 80 13.62 8.73 -5.37
C GLY A 80 12.60 9.62 -6.07
N LEU A 81 11.33 9.21 -6.10
CA LEU A 81 10.25 10.04 -6.63
C LEU A 81 10.04 11.30 -5.77
N LEU A 82 10.08 11.19 -4.44
CA LEU A 82 10.00 12.35 -3.55
C LEU A 82 11.15 13.33 -3.81
N ASP A 83 12.38 12.83 -4.01
CA ASP A 83 13.54 13.65 -4.35
C ASP A 83 13.34 14.38 -5.68
N HIS A 84 12.86 13.66 -6.72
CA HIS A 84 12.55 14.27 -8.02
C HIS A 84 11.50 15.38 -7.91
N LEU A 85 10.49 15.21 -7.05
CA LEU A 85 9.41 16.18 -6.84
C LEU A 85 9.78 17.32 -5.87
N GLY A 86 11.00 17.31 -5.31
CA GLY A 86 11.46 18.27 -4.32
C GLY A 86 10.70 18.18 -3.00
N ILE A 87 10.33 16.97 -2.58
CA ILE A 87 9.56 16.70 -1.37
C ILE A 87 10.45 16.06 -0.33
N ASP A 88 10.75 16.74 0.75
CA ASP A 88 11.62 16.23 1.82
C ASP A 88 10.90 15.18 2.67
N ARG A 89 9.60 15.34 2.93
CA ARG A 89 8.79 14.47 3.80
C ARG A 89 7.35 14.40 3.33
N ALA A 90 6.75 13.22 3.34
CA ALA A 90 5.37 13.00 2.97
C ALA A 90 4.63 12.13 4.00
N ASP A 91 3.32 12.32 4.12
CA ASP A 91 2.42 11.34 4.73
C ASP A 91 2.22 10.18 3.74
N LEU A 92 2.00 8.95 4.23
CA LEU A 92 1.80 7.78 3.40
C LEU A 92 0.45 7.13 3.69
N PHE A 93 -0.27 6.76 2.64
CA PHE A 93 -1.45 5.93 2.75
C PHE A 93 -1.26 4.69 1.88
N GLY A 94 -0.95 3.57 2.52
CA GLY A 94 -0.76 2.28 1.89
C GLY A 94 -1.94 1.33 2.09
N PHE A 95 -2.21 0.51 1.07
CA PHE A 95 -3.12 -0.63 1.16
C PHE A 95 -2.35 -1.92 0.86
N SER A 96 -2.49 -2.94 1.73
CA SER A 96 -1.88 -4.28 1.53
C SER A 96 -0.37 -4.16 1.26
N LEU A 97 0.13 -4.54 0.09
CA LEU A 97 1.52 -4.33 -0.33
C LEU A 97 1.99 -2.88 -0.10
N GLY A 98 1.16 -1.89 -0.43
CA GLY A 98 1.46 -0.49 -0.18
C GLY A 98 1.64 -0.15 1.30
N SER A 99 0.94 -0.85 2.22
CA SER A 99 1.19 -0.74 3.66
C SER A 99 2.57 -1.28 4.03
N LEU A 100 2.99 -2.42 3.45
CA LEU A 100 4.32 -2.98 3.69
C LEU A 100 5.42 -2.05 3.18
N VAL A 101 5.23 -1.47 1.99
CA VAL A 101 6.17 -0.47 1.44
C VAL A 101 6.22 0.77 2.33
N SER A 102 5.09 1.22 2.87
CA SER A 102 5.02 2.36 3.80
C SER A 102 5.78 2.08 5.10
N ILE A 103 5.66 0.87 5.65
CA ILE A 103 6.41 0.44 6.84
C ILE A 103 7.90 0.36 6.53
N GLU A 104 8.29 -0.24 5.39
CA GLU A 104 9.68 -0.29 4.95
C GLU A 104 10.30 1.10 4.82
N MET A 105 9.55 2.05 4.24
CA MET A 105 9.98 3.45 4.19
C MET A 105 10.14 4.06 5.58
N ALA A 106 9.21 3.81 6.50
CA ALA A 106 9.26 4.36 7.85
C ALA A 106 10.42 3.79 8.68
N VAL A 107 10.77 2.53 8.48
CA VAL A 107 11.91 1.88 9.13
C VAL A 107 13.24 2.32 8.52
N THR A 108 13.35 2.35 7.19
CA THR A 108 14.62 2.58 6.48
C THR A 108 14.92 4.07 6.24
N TYR A 109 13.86 4.87 6.02
CA TYR A 109 13.97 6.31 5.72
C TYR A 109 13.08 7.16 6.65
N PRO A 110 13.23 7.07 7.99
CA PRO A 110 12.29 7.68 8.96
C PRO A 110 12.13 9.19 8.81
N ALA A 111 13.18 9.90 8.36
CA ALA A 111 13.11 11.34 8.11
C ALA A 111 12.17 11.73 6.95
N ARG A 112 11.89 10.78 6.03
CA ARG A 112 11.08 11.02 4.83
C ARG A 112 9.58 10.78 5.06
N VAL A 113 9.20 10.18 6.20
CA VAL A 113 7.85 9.71 6.48
C VAL A 113 7.20 10.56 7.57
N GLY A 114 6.03 11.10 7.27
CA GLY A 114 5.17 11.83 8.19
C GLY A 114 4.22 10.91 8.96
N ARG A 115 2.93 11.04 8.71
CA ARG A 115 1.89 10.14 9.20
C ARG A 115 1.81 8.89 8.34
N LEU A 116 1.37 7.80 8.95
CA LEU A 116 1.12 6.53 8.26
C LEU A 116 -0.36 6.17 8.34
N VAL A 117 -0.98 5.88 7.21
CA VAL A 117 -2.26 5.16 7.13
C VAL A 117 -1.97 3.79 6.51
N LEU A 118 -2.15 2.75 7.30
CA LEU A 118 -1.83 1.37 6.96
C LEU A 118 -3.11 0.54 6.88
N ALA A 119 -3.66 0.40 5.69
CA ALA A 119 -4.85 -0.41 5.45
C ALA A 119 -4.46 -1.84 5.09
N SER A 120 -4.92 -2.82 5.86
CA SER A 120 -4.68 -4.26 5.65
C SER A 120 -3.20 -4.64 5.58
N GLY A 121 -2.35 -3.95 6.36
CA GLY A 121 -0.93 -4.24 6.48
C GLY A 121 -0.61 -5.18 7.63
N HIS A 122 0.55 -5.82 7.59
CA HIS A 122 1.08 -6.67 8.65
C HIS A 122 2.58 -6.44 8.82
N ILE A 123 3.14 -6.87 9.96
CA ILE A 123 4.55 -6.64 10.30
C ILE A 123 5.37 -7.91 10.49
N ARG A 124 4.74 -9.07 10.43
CA ARG A 124 5.38 -10.40 10.58
C ARG A 124 4.73 -11.41 9.65
N ALA A 125 5.45 -12.47 9.31
CA ALA A 125 4.96 -13.56 8.46
C ALA A 125 3.66 -14.20 8.99
N ASP A 126 3.51 -14.31 10.32
CA ASP A 126 2.33 -14.87 10.97
C ASP A 126 1.17 -13.86 11.16
N GLY A 127 1.28 -12.69 10.54
CA GLY A 127 0.23 -11.66 10.57
C GLY A 127 -1.04 -12.04 9.80
N TYR A 128 -0.92 -12.92 8.82
CA TYR A 128 -2.05 -13.47 8.07
C TYR A 128 -2.65 -14.69 8.77
N HIS A 129 -3.90 -14.97 8.46
CA HIS A 129 -4.51 -16.26 8.79
C HIS A 129 -3.72 -17.39 8.11
N PRO A 130 -3.41 -18.52 8.80
CA PRO A 130 -2.61 -19.60 8.24
C PRO A 130 -3.15 -20.15 6.91
N GLU A 131 -4.48 -20.19 6.75
CA GLU A 131 -5.13 -20.66 5.53
C GLU A 131 -4.91 -19.77 4.30
N ILE A 132 -4.44 -18.53 4.48
CA ILE A 132 -4.08 -17.65 3.35
C ILE A 132 -2.78 -18.12 2.69
N GLN A 133 -1.90 -18.77 3.46
CA GLN A 133 -0.62 -19.30 3.00
C GLN A 133 -0.72 -20.78 2.58
N ASP A 134 -1.91 -21.39 2.70
CA ASP A 134 -2.13 -22.77 2.27
C ASP A 134 -2.06 -22.88 0.74
N PRO A 135 -1.18 -23.74 0.19
CA PRO A 135 -1.10 -23.96 -1.25
C PRO A 135 -2.41 -24.44 -1.89
N ALA A 136 -3.32 -25.04 -1.12
CA ALA A 136 -4.64 -25.46 -1.59
C ALA A 136 -5.56 -24.29 -1.92
N GLN A 137 -5.28 -23.09 -1.42
CA GLN A 137 -6.00 -21.83 -1.68
C GLN A 137 -7.53 -21.96 -1.55
N THR A 138 -7.99 -22.64 -0.51
CA THR A 138 -9.42 -22.92 -0.28
C THR A 138 -10.08 -21.97 0.73
N SER A 139 -9.32 -21.02 1.30
CA SER A 139 -9.85 -20.10 2.30
C SER A 139 -10.92 -19.17 1.71
N PRO A 140 -12.07 -18.99 2.38
CA PRO A 140 -13.08 -18.02 1.97
C PRO A 140 -12.62 -16.56 2.14
N LEU A 141 -11.48 -16.33 2.80
CA LEU A 141 -10.90 -15.00 2.94
C LEU A 141 -10.13 -14.57 1.69
N LEU A 142 -9.70 -15.51 0.85
CA LEU A 142 -8.98 -15.21 -0.39
C LEU A 142 -9.83 -14.40 -1.37
N PRO A 143 -9.19 -13.65 -2.30
CA PRO A 143 -9.90 -13.02 -3.39
C PRO A 143 -10.74 -14.06 -4.16
N THR A 144 -11.98 -13.70 -4.46
CA THR A 144 -12.85 -14.54 -5.28
C THR A 144 -12.36 -14.58 -6.72
N GLU A 145 -12.85 -15.54 -7.52
CA GLU A 145 -12.58 -15.57 -8.97
C GLU A 145 -12.97 -14.23 -9.63
N VAL A 146 -14.04 -13.59 -9.17
CA VAL A 146 -14.47 -12.27 -9.67
C VAL A 146 -13.46 -11.19 -9.31
N ASP A 147 -12.92 -11.22 -8.10
CA ASP A 147 -11.87 -10.25 -7.68
C ASP A 147 -10.60 -10.47 -8.50
N PHE A 148 -10.20 -11.71 -8.69
CA PHE A 148 -8.98 -12.05 -9.46
C PHE A 148 -9.12 -11.63 -10.94
N GLU A 149 -10.27 -11.92 -11.55
CA GLU A 149 -10.55 -11.49 -12.93
C GLU A 149 -10.58 -9.96 -13.04
N ALA A 150 -11.16 -9.26 -12.07
CA ALA A 150 -11.17 -7.80 -12.05
C ALA A 150 -9.74 -7.22 -11.93
N MET A 151 -8.86 -7.85 -11.13
CA MET A 151 -7.45 -7.47 -11.03
C MET A 151 -6.73 -7.67 -12.37
N ARG A 152 -6.91 -8.83 -13.01
CA ARG A 152 -6.32 -9.15 -14.31
C ARG A 152 -6.76 -8.14 -15.39
N VAL A 153 -8.06 -7.90 -15.51
CA VAL A 153 -8.62 -6.95 -16.49
C VAL A 153 -8.08 -5.54 -16.24
N ALA A 154 -8.00 -5.10 -14.99
CA ALA A 154 -7.48 -3.79 -14.64
C ALA A 154 -5.98 -3.65 -14.97
N TYR A 155 -5.22 -4.72 -14.77
CA TYR A 155 -3.79 -4.78 -15.14
C TYR A 155 -3.64 -4.67 -16.67
N GLU A 156 -4.30 -5.58 -17.42
CA GLU A 156 -4.21 -5.66 -18.87
C GLU A 156 -4.64 -4.36 -19.58
N ALA A 157 -5.56 -3.61 -18.98
CA ALA A 157 -6.07 -2.37 -19.55
C ALA A 157 -5.02 -1.24 -19.61
N VAL A 158 -4.01 -1.25 -18.74
CA VAL A 158 -3.08 -0.11 -18.58
C VAL A 158 -1.60 -0.51 -18.60
N ALA A 159 -1.28 -1.78 -18.37
CA ALA A 159 0.10 -2.25 -18.32
C ALA A 159 0.82 -2.04 -19.66
N PRO A 160 2.10 -1.62 -19.65
CA PRO A 160 2.92 -1.54 -20.86
C PRO A 160 3.05 -2.87 -21.60
N ASP A 161 3.01 -3.99 -20.88
CA ASP A 161 2.93 -5.36 -21.39
C ASP A 161 1.75 -6.08 -20.73
N PRO A 162 0.57 -6.12 -21.36
CA PRO A 162 -0.61 -6.78 -20.82
C PRO A 162 -0.46 -8.28 -20.59
N GLU A 163 0.40 -8.96 -21.39
CA GLU A 163 0.62 -10.40 -21.28
C GLU A 163 1.51 -10.78 -20.08
N HIS A 164 2.15 -9.79 -19.46
CA HIS A 164 3.08 -10.00 -18.33
C HIS A 164 2.38 -10.23 -16.98
N PHE A 165 1.06 -10.27 -16.91
CA PHE A 165 0.32 -10.44 -15.65
C PHE A 165 0.74 -11.67 -14.85
N PHE A 166 0.71 -12.86 -15.45
CA PHE A 166 1.08 -14.10 -14.76
C PHE A 166 2.57 -14.20 -14.44
N PRO A 167 3.50 -13.88 -15.37
CA PRO A 167 4.93 -13.79 -15.03
C PRO A 167 5.21 -12.82 -13.87
N PHE A 168 4.49 -11.70 -13.83
CA PHE A 168 4.66 -10.75 -12.73
C PHE A 168 4.12 -11.26 -11.40
N LEU A 169 3.00 -11.99 -11.41
CA LEU A 169 2.49 -12.65 -10.19
C LEU A 169 3.53 -13.60 -9.60
N GLU A 170 4.15 -14.44 -10.44
CA GLU A 170 5.21 -15.36 -9.99
C GLU A 170 6.40 -14.59 -9.41
N LYS A 171 6.78 -13.48 -10.03
CA LYS A 171 7.88 -12.63 -9.56
C LYS A 171 7.55 -11.87 -8.27
N LEU A 172 6.28 -11.52 -8.05
CA LEU A 172 5.82 -10.82 -6.85
C LEU A 172 5.64 -11.76 -5.65
N GLN A 173 5.37 -13.04 -5.90
CA GLN A 173 5.05 -14.03 -4.86
C GLN A 173 6.09 -14.06 -3.71
N PRO A 174 7.41 -14.04 -3.93
CA PRO A 174 8.40 -14.06 -2.85
C PRO A 174 8.26 -12.88 -1.86
N VAL A 175 7.77 -11.73 -2.32
CA VAL A 175 7.54 -10.56 -1.45
C VAL A 175 6.56 -10.89 -0.31
N VAL A 176 5.63 -11.82 -0.56
CA VAL A 176 4.64 -12.26 0.44
C VAL A 176 5.06 -13.57 1.10
N SER A 177 5.47 -14.58 0.30
CA SER A 177 5.74 -15.94 0.81
C SER A 177 7.06 -16.06 1.59
N GLU A 178 8.06 -15.21 1.28
CA GLU A 178 9.36 -15.17 1.96
C GLU A 178 9.48 -14.01 2.95
N PHE A 179 8.37 -13.29 3.19
CA PHE A 179 8.36 -12.16 4.10
C PHE A 179 8.58 -12.60 5.54
N VAL A 180 9.71 -12.18 6.12
CA VAL A 180 10.07 -12.49 7.52
C VAL A 180 9.45 -11.47 8.49
N GLY A 181 9.36 -10.21 8.06
CA GLY A 181 8.88 -9.09 8.88
C GLY A 181 9.99 -8.24 9.48
N TRP A 182 9.58 -7.26 10.27
CA TRP A 182 10.47 -6.37 11.00
C TRP A 182 10.54 -6.76 12.48
N SER A 183 11.64 -6.43 13.13
CA SER A 183 11.77 -6.59 14.59
C SER A 183 10.86 -5.62 15.34
N ASP A 184 10.46 -5.98 16.57
CA ASP A 184 9.67 -5.11 17.44
C ASP A 184 10.37 -3.76 17.70
N ALA A 185 11.70 -3.79 17.82
CA ALA A 185 12.50 -2.59 17.98
C ALA A 185 12.44 -1.67 16.76
N ALA A 186 12.42 -2.23 15.53
CA ALA A 186 12.29 -1.44 14.31
C ALA A 186 10.90 -0.78 14.23
N ILE A 187 9.83 -1.53 14.53
CA ILE A 187 8.47 -0.98 14.58
C ILE A 187 8.33 0.07 15.69
N GLY A 188 8.84 -0.22 16.89
CA GLY A 188 8.86 0.71 18.02
C GLY A 188 9.70 1.97 17.79
N GLY A 189 10.56 1.98 16.78
CA GLY A 189 11.32 3.15 16.33
C GLY A 189 10.57 4.08 15.37
N ILE A 190 9.39 3.70 14.88
CA ILE A 190 8.59 4.52 13.96
C ILE A 190 7.96 5.68 14.72
N GLY A 191 8.48 6.90 14.52
CA GLY A 191 8.09 8.07 15.31
C GLY A 191 6.88 8.85 14.80
N GLY A 192 6.26 8.46 13.68
CA GLY A 192 5.10 9.14 13.10
C GLY A 192 3.78 8.60 13.64
N PRO A 193 2.73 9.45 13.77
CA PRO A 193 1.38 8.97 14.06
C PRO A 193 0.95 7.94 13.03
N THR A 194 0.32 6.84 13.47
CA THR A 194 -0.08 5.73 12.60
C THR A 194 -1.55 5.40 12.80
N LEU A 195 -2.29 5.28 11.69
CA LEU A 195 -3.66 4.77 11.65
C LEU A 195 -3.65 3.39 11.00
N LEU A 196 -3.97 2.38 11.79
CA LEU A 196 -4.16 0.99 11.34
C LEU A 196 -5.62 0.79 10.97
N ILE A 197 -5.89 0.23 9.78
CA ILE A 197 -7.24 -0.08 9.33
C ILE A 197 -7.27 -1.53 8.84
N VAL A 198 -8.22 -2.34 9.32
CA VAL A 198 -8.36 -3.74 8.94
C VAL A 198 -9.84 -4.11 8.86
N GLY A 199 -10.19 -5.04 7.99
CA GLY A 199 -11.52 -5.66 8.00
C GLY A 199 -11.60 -6.78 9.04
N ASP A 200 -12.80 -7.06 9.58
CA ASP A 200 -13.00 -8.19 10.50
C ASP A 200 -12.98 -9.56 9.79
N GLN A 201 -12.94 -9.56 8.45
CA GLN A 201 -12.82 -10.74 7.59
C GLN A 201 -11.61 -10.60 6.64
N ASP A 202 -10.58 -9.88 7.09
CA ASP A 202 -9.35 -9.61 6.33
C ASP A 202 -8.41 -10.83 6.32
N PHE A 203 -7.38 -10.79 5.47
CA PHE A 203 -6.22 -11.71 5.54
C PHE A 203 -5.45 -11.53 6.84
N VAL A 204 -5.38 -10.28 7.32
CA VAL A 204 -4.71 -9.90 8.55
C VAL A 204 -5.55 -10.30 9.75
N ARG A 205 -4.99 -11.10 10.64
CA ARG A 205 -5.64 -11.49 11.89
C ARG A 205 -5.86 -10.28 12.79
N LEU A 206 -7.01 -10.21 13.43
CA LEU A 206 -7.32 -9.12 14.38
C LEU A 206 -6.34 -9.09 15.56
N GLU A 207 -5.86 -10.26 16.01
CA GLU A 207 -4.83 -10.36 17.05
C GLU A 207 -3.52 -9.72 16.60
N HIS A 208 -3.19 -9.83 15.30
CA HIS A 208 -2.01 -9.18 14.74
C HIS A 208 -2.20 -7.65 14.63
N ALA A 209 -3.39 -7.20 14.25
CA ALA A 209 -3.70 -5.77 14.26
C ALA A 209 -3.63 -5.17 15.69
N ALA A 210 -4.08 -5.92 16.71
CA ALA A 210 -3.94 -5.54 18.11
C ALA A 210 -2.45 -5.50 18.55
N LEU A 211 -1.64 -6.48 18.14
CA LEU A 211 -0.19 -6.45 18.36
C LEU A 211 0.46 -5.22 17.69
N MET A 212 0.07 -4.88 16.47
CA MET A 212 0.58 -3.67 15.80
C MET A 212 0.22 -2.42 16.59
N LEU A 213 -1.02 -2.33 17.12
CA LEU A 213 -1.44 -1.20 17.96
C LEU A 213 -0.57 -1.04 19.22
N GLU A 214 -0.08 -2.14 19.79
CA GLU A 214 0.81 -2.12 20.96
C GLU A 214 2.25 -1.74 20.61
N LEU A 215 2.72 -2.14 19.43
CA LEU A 215 4.13 -1.94 19.02
C LEU A 215 4.41 -0.57 18.42
N PHE A 216 3.46 0.01 17.68
CA PHE A 216 3.64 1.35 17.12
C PHE A 216 3.46 2.40 18.24
N PRO A 217 4.40 3.33 18.44
CA PRO A 217 4.39 4.25 19.60
C PRO A 217 3.18 5.19 19.66
N ASP A 218 2.65 5.60 18.51
CA ASP A 218 1.49 6.50 18.38
C ASP A 218 0.53 5.93 17.33
N ALA A 219 -0.18 4.85 17.71
CA ALA A 219 -1.10 4.18 16.81
C ALA A 219 -2.56 4.32 17.23
N LYS A 220 -3.44 4.32 16.24
CA LYS A 220 -4.89 4.15 16.36
C LYS A 220 -5.30 2.96 15.49
N LEU A 221 -6.33 2.21 15.92
CA LEU A 221 -6.85 1.06 15.18
C LEU A 221 -8.33 1.25 14.87
N ALA A 222 -8.67 1.05 13.61
CA ALA A 222 -10.04 0.94 13.13
C ALA A 222 -10.28 -0.45 12.55
N VAL A 223 -11.35 -1.11 12.98
CA VAL A 223 -11.81 -2.39 12.43
C VAL A 223 -13.12 -2.16 11.67
N LEU A 224 -13.14 -2.52 10.40
CA LEU A 224 -14.31 -2.36 9.53
C LEU A 224 -15.19 -3.62 9.57
N PRO A 225 -16.45 -3.52 10.03
CA PRO A 225 -17.31 -4.69 10.20
C PRO A 225 -17.75 -5.27 8.85
N GLY A 226 -17.82 -6.61 8.78
CA GLY A 226 -18.27 -7.35 7.58
C GLY A 226 -17.41 -7.05 6.35
N THR A 227 -16.10 -6.89 6.51
CA THR A 227 -15.24 -6.38 5.46
C THR A 227 -14.06 -7.32 5.22
N THR A 228 -13.98 -7.88 4.01
CA THR A 228 -12.85 -8.71 3.55
C THR A 228 -11.68 -7.84 3.09
N HIS A 229 -10.50 -8.46 2.88
CA HIS A 229 -9.30 -7.78 2.40
C HIS A 229 -9.56 -6.86 1.19
N MET A 230 -10.12 -7.44 0.12
CA MET A 230 -10.41 -6.68 -1.10
C MET A 230 -11.49 -5.61 -0.93
N GLN A 231 -12.35 -5.77 0.07
CA GLN A 231 -13.40 -4.80 0.34
C GLN A 231 -12.91 -3.59 1.14
N VAL A 232 -11.82 -3.72 1.92
CA VAL A 232 -11.29 -2.59 2.71
C VAL A 232 -11.11 -1.36 1.82
N ILE A 233 -10.36 -1.49 0.73
CA ILE A 233 -10.06 -0.34 -0.13
C ILE A 233 -11.29 0.17 -0.93
N ARG A 234 -12.33 -0.65 -1.07
CA ARG A 234 -13.58 -0.29 -1.74
C ARG A 234 -14.57 0.46 -0.83
N ARG A 235 -14.30 0.53 0.49
CA ARG A 235 -15.13 1.26 1.47
C ARG A 235 -14.78 2.75 1.51
N THR A 236 -14.83 3.42 0.36
CA THR A 236 -14.37 4.80 0.14
C THR A 236 -14.85 5.76 1.24
N GLU A 237 -16.15 5.85 1.51
CA GLU A 237 -16.69 6.81 2.49
C GLU A 237 -16.25 6.48 3.93
N ALA A 238 -16.19 5.19 4.29
CA ALA A 238 -15.73 4.77 5.60
C ALA A 238 -14.23 5.09 5.78
N LEU A 239 -13.41 4.84 4.75
CA LEU A 239 -11.99 5.18 4.78
C LEU A 239 -11.78 6.69 4.87
N LEU A 240 -12.46 7.50 4.06
CA LEU A 240 -12.34 8.95 4.10
C LEU A 240 -12.74 9.51 5.47
N ALA A 241 -13.81 8.99 6.07
CA ALA A 241 -14.25 9.42 7.41
C ALA A 241 -13.20 9.17 8.51
N LEU A 242 -12.32 8.18 8.33
CA LEU A 242 -11.23 7.87 9.26
C LEU A 242 -9.93 8.61 8.89
N VAL A 243 -9.61 8.63 7.59
CA VAL A 243 -8.32 9.10 7.06
C VAL A 243 -8.22 10.61 7.05
N GLU A 244 -9.25 11.34 6.58
CA GLU A 244 -9.24 12.80 6.52
C GLU A 244 -8.97 13.43 7.90
N PRO A 245 -9.73 13.12 8.99
CA PRO A 245 -9.45 13.69 10.29
C PRO A 245 -8.05 13.35 10.81
N PHE A 246 -7.61 12.10 10.59
CA PHE A 246 -6.29 11.66 11.02
C PHE A 246 -5.17 12.42 10.30
N LEU A 247 -5.23 12.57 8.98
CA LEU A 247 -4.24 13.33 8.19
C LEU A 247 -4.22 14.80 8.57
N ASP A 248 -5.36 15.39 8.93
CA ASP A 248 -5.46 16.78 9.42
C ASP A 248 -4.95 16.96 10.85
N GLY A 249 -4.61 15.88 11.55
CA GLY A 249 -4.21 15.92 12.96
C GLY A 249 -5.36 16.22 13.91
N ARG A 250 -6.60 15.97 13.48
CA ARG A 250 -7.80 16.05 14.32
C ARG A 250 -7.93 14.76 15.15
N PRO A 251 -8.42 14.85 16.40
CA PRO A 251 -8.58 13.69 17.27
C PRO A 251 -9.60 12.68 16.76
#